data_6dd57254e7aefe450ceda5b183e1e9c0
#
_entry.id   6dd57254e7aefe450ceda5b183e1e9c0
#
_cell.length_a   1.000
_cell.length_b   1.000
_cell.length_c   1.000
_cell.angle_alpha   90.00
_cell.angle_beta   90.00
_cell.angle_gamma   90.00
#
_symmetry.space_group_name_H-M   'P 1'
#
loop_
_entity.id
_entity.type
_entity.pdbx_description
1 polymer ?
#
loop_
_entity_poly.entity_id
_entity_poly.type
_entity_poly.pdbx_seq_one_letter_code
_entity_poly.pdbx_strand_id
1 'polypeptide(L)'
;MLKQIVVDKVMARQLWKLGFKEPTLSYYDVDGQLQNVEGDNLQLKDYNAPKETRGRGARCYSAPTISAVQDWLRRKKHLELLVCRDTFFQNTSDYYCRLIRLSNGLSRDTHPRKSYDQALMDGIKQAIALLS
;
A
#
# COMPACT_ATOMS: atom_id res chain seq x y z
N MET A 1 -18.55 7.96 -8.47
CA MET A 1 -17.92 7.17 -7.39
C MET A 1 -16.42 7.14 -7.60
N LEU A 2 -15.68 7.55 -6.57
CA LEU A 2 -14.22 7.53 -6.66
C LEU A 2 -13.71 6.09 -6.58
N LYS A 3 -12.92 5.70 -7.57
CA LYS A 3 -12.29 4.39 -7.58
C LYS A 3 -11.12 4.42 -6.60
N GLN A 4 -11.15 3.56 -5.59
CA GLN A 4 -10.05 3.44 -4.66
C GLN A 4 -8.91 2.64 -5.29
N ILE A 5 -7.69 3.16 -5.16
CA ILE A 5 -6.51 2.52 -5.70
C ILE A 5 -5.96 1.55 -4.65
N VAL A 6 -5.81 0.30 -5.05
CA VAL A 6 -5.22 -0.74 -4.21
C VAL A 6 -3.79 -1.02 -4.65
N VAL A 7 -3.01 -1.63 -3.76
CA VAL A 7 -1.65 -2.05 -4.07
C VAL A 7 -1.65 -3.14 -5.13
N ASP A 8 -0.55 -3.28 -5.87
CA ASP A 8 -0.41 -4.38 -6.83
C ASP A 8 -0.07 -5.69 -6.11
N LYS A 9 -0.05 -6.80 -6.86
CA LYS A 9 0.18 -8.13 -6.30
C LYS A 9 1.54 -8.24 -5.61
N VAL A 10 2.58 -7.66 -6.20
CA VAL A 10 3.94 -7.71 -5.63
C VAL A 10 3.97 -6.99 -4.30
N MET A 11 3.37 -5.81 -4.22
CA MET A 11 3.28 -5.03 -2.98
C MET A 11 2.42 -5.75 -1.94
N ALA A 12 1.32 -6.37 -2.35
CA ALA A 12 0.45 -7.13 -1.43
C ALA A 12 1.22 -8.25 -0.76
N ARG A 13 2.04 -8.98 -1.52
CA ARG A 13 2.88 -10.04 -0.99
C ARG A 13 3.95 -9.49 -0.03
N GLN A 14 4.58 -8.38 -0.39
CA GLN A 14 5.59 -7.75 0.45
C GLN A 14 4.99 -7.24 1.76
N LEU A 15 3.79 -6.67 1.71
CA LEU A 15 3.08 -6.22 2.92
C LEU A 15 2.75 -7.40 3.82
N TRP A 16 2.31 -8.53 3.26
CA TRP A 16 2.09 -9.73 4.05
C TRP A 16 3.37 -10.14 4.79
N LYS A 17 4.50 -10.13 4.10
CA LYS A 17 5.79 -10.48 4.73
C LYS A 17 6.18 -9.52 5.85
N LEU A 18 5.75 -8.26 5.76
CA LEU A 18 5.99 -7.25 6.80
C LEU A 18 4.99 -7.34 7.96
N GLY A 19 4.02 -8.23 7.88
CA GLY A 19 3.05 -8.44 8.95
C GLY A 19 1.75 -7.69 8.79
N PHE A 20 1.42 -7.23 7.57
CA PHE A 20 0.13 -6.58 7.33
C PHE A 20 -1.00 -7.58 7.51
N LYS A 21 -1.87 -7.34 8.48
CA LYS A 21 -3.01 -8.20 8.84
C LYS A 21 -4.31 -7.44 8.99
N GLU A 22 -4.34 -6.19 8.53
CA GLU A 22 -5.54 -5.36 8.63
C GLU A 22 -6.64 -5.86 7.68
N PRO A 23 -7.91 -5.70 8.04
CA PRO A 23 -9.02 -6.08 7.17
C PRO A 23 -9.03 -5.28 5.88
N THR A 24 -9.36 -5.94 4.77
CA THR A 24 -9.48 -5.31 3.46
C THR A 24 -10.76 -5.76 2.77
N LEU A 25 -11.16 -5.04 1.72
CA LEU A 25 -12.28 -5.42 0.85
C LEU A 25 -11.79 -6.10 -0.43
N SER A 26 -10.50 -6.10 -0.70
CA SER A 26 -9.94 -6.67 -1.92
C SER A 26 -8.80 -7.62 -1.57
N TYR A 27 -8.55 -8.57 -2.45
CA TYR A 27 -7.44 -9.49 -2.29
C TYR A 27 -7.02 -10.05 -3.64
N TYR A 28 -5.79 -10.54 -3.72
CA TYR A 28 -5.32 -11.30 -4.87
C TYR A 28 -5.48 -12.78 -4.57
N ASP A 29 -6.15 -13.50 -5.47
CA ASP A 29 -6.36 -14.92 -5.31
C ASP A 29 -5.09 -15.72 -5.64
N VAL A 30 -5.16 -17.05 -5.55
CA VAL A 30 -4.02 -17.92 -5.79
C VAL A 30 -3.49 -17.83 -7.23
N ASP A 31 -4.34 -17.41 -8.17
CA ASP A 31 -3.97 -17.23 -9.57
C ASP A 31 -3.43 -15.82 -9.85
N GLY A 32 -3.40 -14.97 -8.82
CA GLY A 32 -2.91 -13.60 -8.94
C GLY A 32 -3.94 -12.61 -9.47
N GLN A 33 -5.21 -12.98 -9.48
CA GLN A 33 -6.29 -12.11 -9.95
C GLN A 33 -6.84 -11.30 -8.79
N LEU A 34 -7.07 -10.01 -9.02
CA LEU A 34 -7.67 -9.13 -8.03
C LEU A 34 -9.15 -9.44 -7.89
N GLN A 35 -9.56 -9.71 -6.67
CA GLN A 35 -10.95 -9.96 -6.30
C GLN A 35 -11.42 -8.84 -5.39
N ASN A 36 -12.59 -8.28 -5.69
CA ASN A 36 -13.25 -7.29 -4.85
C ASN A 36 -14.47 -7.93 -4.22
N VAL A 37 -14.60 -7.76 -2.90
CA VAL A 37 -15.78 -8.27 -2.20
C VAL A 37 -16.90 -7.25 -2.40
N GLU A 38 -18.01 -7.67 -3.06
CA GLU A 38 -19.14 -6.81 -3.38
C GLU A 38 -20.45 -7.45 -2.91
N GLY A 39 -21.49 -6.63 -2.83
CA GLY A 39 -22.85 -7.10 -2.54
C GLY A 39 -23.18 -7.09 -1.06
N ASP A 40 -24.28 -7.79 -0.73
CA ASP A 40 -24.87 -7.79 0.61
C ASP A 40 -24.01 -8.52 1.64
N ASN A 41 -23.02 -9.29 1.21
CA ASN A 41 -22.13 -10.07 2.06
C ASN A 41 -20.73 -9.44 2.16
N LEU A 42 -20.64 -8.12 2.04
CA LEU A 42 -19.38 -7.40 2.20
C LEU A 42 -18.76 -7.72 3.56
N GLN A 43 -17.58 -8.33 3.55
CA GLN A 43 -16.84 -8.62 4.77
C GLN A 43 -15.44 -8.03 4.67
N LEU A 44 -15.16 -7.09 5.57
CA LEU A 44 -13.80 -6.65 5.83
C LEU A 44 -13.10 -7.75 6.62
N LYS A 45 -12.07 -8.33 6.06
CA LYS A 45 -11.27 -9.33 6.78
C LYS A 45 -9.85 -9.39 6.25
N ASP A 46 -8.99 -10.05 7.00
CA ASP A 46 -7.64 -10.39 6.57
C ASP A 46 -7.73 -11.56 5.60
N TYR A 47 -7.40 -11.30 4.33
CA TYR A 47 -7.44 -12.31 3.28
C TYR A 47 -6.09 -13.00 3.08
N ASN A 48 -5.08 -12.71 3.89
CA ASN A 48 -3.78 -13.34 3.81
C ASN A 48 -3.86 -14.78 4.32
N ALA A 49 -4.15 -15.70 3.42
CA ALA A 49 -4.34 -17.10 3.79
C ALA A 49 -3.84 -18.04 2.70
N PRO A 50 -3.27 -19.19 3.08
CA PRO A 50 -2.98 -20.24 2.11
C PRO A 50 -4.28 -20.85 1.60
N LYS A 51 -4.30 -21.22 0.31
CA LYS A 51 -5.40 -22.01 -0.24
C LYS A 51 -5.06 -23.48 -0.09
N GLU A 52 -5.73 -24.15 0.84
CA GLU A 52 -5.47 -25.56 1.17
C GLU A 52 -5.65 -26.48 -0.03
N THR A 53 -6.59 -26.14 -0.91
CA THR A 53 -6.95 -27.01 -2.05
C THR A 53 -5.89 -27.03 -3.15
N ARG A 54 -4.96 -26.09 -3.19
CA ARG A 54 -3.97 -25.99 -4.27
C ARG A 54 -2.54 -26.26 -3.86
N GLY A 55 -2.24 -26.44 -2.58
CA GLY A 55 -0.94 -26.80 -2.06
C GLY A 55 0.25 -26.00 -2.60
N ARG A 56 1.46 -26.37 -2.24
CA ARG A 56 2.71 -25.85 -2.81
C ARG A 56 2.91 -24.33 -2.74
N GLY A 57 2.49 -23.72 -1.63
CA GLY A 57 2.76 -22.32 -1.41
C GLY A 57 1.84 -21.35 -2.13
N ALA A 58 0.79 -21.83 -2.81
CA ALA A 58 -0.23 -20.97 -3.36
C ALA A 58 -0.97 -20.26 -2.20
N ARG A 59 -1.17 -18.96 -2.33
CA ARG A 59 -1.69 -18.15 -1.24
C ARG A 59 -2.48 -16.96 -1.78
N CYS A 60 -3.50 -16.56 -1.02
CA CYS A 60 -4.17 -15.28 -1.22
C CYS A 60 -3.42 -14.19 -0.47
N TYR A 61 -3.45 -12.97 -0.99
CA TYR A 61 -2.87 -11.81 -0.34
C TYR A 61 -3.90 -10.69 -0.28
N SER A 62 -4.10 -10.12 0.91
CA SER A 62 -4.93 -8.95 1.05
C SER A 62 -4.40 -7.80 0.19
N ALA A 63 -5.31 -7.07 -0.45
CA ALA A 63 -4.96 -5.94 -1.31
C ALA A 63 -5.54 -4.67 -0.70
N PRO A 64 -4.83 -4.04 0.25
CA PRO A 64 -5.30 -2.80 0.86
C PRO A 64 -5.25 -1.63 -0.12
N THR A 65 -6.06 -0.62 0.14
CA THR A 65 -5.91 0.66 -0.56
C THR A 65 -4.59 1.31 -0.15
N ILE A 66 -4.07 2.18 -1.01
CA ILE A 66 -2.82 2.90 -0.69
C ILE A 66 -2.98 3.78 0.54
N SER A 67 -4.17 4.34 0.77
CA SER A 67 -4.46 5.12 1.98
C SER A 67 -4.40 4.26 3.24
N ALA A 68 -4.91 3.04 3.17
CA ALA A 68 -4.87 2.10 4.30
C ALA A 68 -3.42 1.71 4.62
N VAL A 69 -2.59 1.50 3.61
CA VAL A 69 -1.17 1.20 3.81
C VAL A 69 -0.44 2.38 4.44
N GLN A 70 -0.72 3.59 3.98
CA GLN A 70 -0.14 4.81 4.55
C GLN A 70 -0.42 4.89 6.05
N ASP A 71 -1.68 4.68 6.44
CA ASP A 71 -2.09 4.69 7.84
C ASP A 71 -1.43 3.57 8.65
N TRP A 72 -1.39 2.35 8.10
CA TRP A 72 -0.77 1.21 8.75
C TRP A 72 0.73 1.42 8.98
N LEU A 73 1.44 1.96 8.00
CA LEU A 73 2.86 2.27 8.14
C LEU A 73 3.11 3.26 9.27
N ARG A 74 2.28 4.28 9.41
CA ARG A 74 2.39 5.26 10.48
C ARG A 74 2.14 4.62 11.84
N ARG A 75 1.07 3.84 11.97
CA ARG A 75 0.67 3.25 13.27
C ARG A 75 1.57 2.09 13.69
N LYS A 76 1.92 1.22 12.76
CA LYS A 76 2.59 -0.05 13.08
C LYS A 76 4.09 -0.03 12.82
N LYS A 77 4.56 0.79 11.90
CA LYS A 77 5.98 0.84 11.54
C LYS A 77 6.63 2.18 11.87
N HIS A 78 5.87 3.11 12.42
CA HIS A 78 6.35 4.43 12.81
C HIS A 78 7.04 5.16 11.66
N LEU A 79 6.45 5.03 10.48
CA LEU A 79 6.94 5.63 9.25
C LEU A 79 5.81 6.45 8.63
N GLU A 80 5.98 7.78 8.63
CA GLU A 80 4.99 8.70 8.06
C GLU A 80 5.28 8.92 6.58
N LEU A 81 4.25 8.83 5.74
CA LEU A 81 4.33 9.17 4.33
C LEU A 81 3.48 10.41 4.10
N LEU A 82 4.13 11.51 3.74
CA LEU A 82 3.45 12.77 3.45
C LEU A 82 3.56 13.06 1.96
N VAL A 83 2.44 13.16 1.28
CA VAL A 83 2.44 13.60 -0.11
C VAL A 83 2.42 15.12 -0.13
N CYS A 84 3.44 15.69 -0.73
CA CYS A 84 3.65 17.12 -0.83
C CYS A 84 3.52 17.55 -2.27
N ARG A 85 2.95 18.74 -2.47
CA ARG A 85 2.96 19.35 -3.79
C ARG A 85 4.29 20.07 -3.97
N ASP A 86 4.92 19.85 -5.12
CA ASP A 86 6.17 20.54 -5.44
C ASP A 86 5.84 21.96 -5.91
N THR A 87 6.05 22.93 -5.01
CA THR A 87 5.80 24.33 -5.29
C THR A 87 7.09 25.13 -5.47
N PHE A 88 8.23 24.46 -5.44
CA PHE A 88 9.53 25.11 -5.50
C PHE A 88 9.78 25.77 -6.86
N PHE A 89 9.33 25.13 -7.93
CA PHE A 89 9.43 25.69 -9.26
C PHE A 89 8.08 26.22 -9.71
N GLN A 90 8.06 27.42 -10.28
CA GLN A 90 6.83 27.99 -10.83
C GLN A 90 6.33 27.10 -11.96
N ASN A 91 5.02 26.89 -12.00
CA ASN A 91 4.31 26.07 -13.00
C ASN A 91 4.43 24.55 -12.84
N THR A 92 5.00 24.04 -11.74
CA THR A 92 4.95 22.61 -11.51
C THR A 92 3.67 22.28 -10.76
N SER A 93 3.00 21.24 -11.22
CA SER A 93 1.87 20.62 -10.53
C SER A 93 2.23 19.24 -10.04
N ASP A 94 3.51 18.99 -9.84
CA ASP A 94 4.02 17.69 -9.46
C ASP A 94 3.87 17.46 -7.97
N TYR A 95 3.81 16.18 -7.61
CA TYR A 95 3.73 15.73 -6.23
C TYR A 95 4.91 14.81 -5.93
N TYR A 96 5.37 14.83 -4.70
CA TYR A 96 6.35 13.87 -4.21
C TYR A 96 5.93 13.37 -2.83
N CYS A 97 6.46 12.23 -2.43
CA CYS A 97 6.20 11.68 -1.12
C CYS A 97 7.43 11.86 -0.23
N ARG A 98 7.21 12.37 0.96
CA ARG A 98 8.24 12.48 1.99
C ARG A 98 8.05 11.35 3.00
N LEU A 99 9.07 10.51 3.12
CA LEU A 99 9.08 9.44 4.11
C LEU A 99 9.80 9.97 5.35
N ILE A 100 9.12 9.94 6.48
CA ILE A 100 9.68 10.44 7.75
C ILE A 100 9.69 9.30 8.75
N ARG A 101 10.87 8.94 9.23
CA ARG A 101 11.00 7.98 10.32
C ARG A 101 10.71 8.68 11.64
N LEU A 102 9.61 8.29 12.30
CA LEU A 102 9.12 8.99 13.48
C LEU A 102 10.06 8.85 14.68
N SER A 103 10.86 7.77 14.74
CA SER A 103 11.77 7.54 15.87
C SER A 103 12.93 8.55 15.94
N ASN A 104 13.40 9.07 14.81
CA ASN A 104 14.57 9.95 14.75
C ASN A 104 14.41 11.16 13.84
N GLY A 105 13.25 11.32 13.20
CA GLY A 105 12.96 12.45 12.32
C GLY A 105 13.68 12.45 10.98
N LEU A 106 14.45 11.41 10.67
CA LEU A 106 15.12 11.33 9.36
C LEU A 106 14.09 11.22 8.25
N SER A 107 14.32 11.94 7.17
CA SER A 107 13.38 11.97 6.06
C SER A 107 14.07 11.75 4.71
N ARG A 108 13.28 11.27 3.77
CA ARG A 108 13.71 11.04 2.38
C ARG A 108 12.54 11.38 1.47
N ASP A 109 12.83 11.99 0.33
CA ASP A 109 11.81 12.38 -0.64
C ASP A 109 11.89 11.47 -1.87
N THR A 110 10.74 11.15 -2.45
CA THR A 110 10.65 10.45 -3.74
C THR A 110 10.80 11.45 -4.87
N HIS A 111 10.99 10.95 -6.09
CA HIS A 111 10.99 11.79 -7.27
C HIS A 111 9.60 12.36 -7.53
N PRO A 112 9.49 13.58 -8.09
CA PRO A 112 8.19 14.18 -8.41
C PRO A 112 7.40 13.35 -9.42
N ARG A 113 6.09 13.29 -9.22
CA ARG A 113 5.14 12.60 -10.09
C ARG A 113 3.98 13.53 -10.41
N LYS A 114 3.25 13.22 -11.47
CA LYS A 114 2.15 14.07 -11.94
C LYS A 114 0.89 13.96 -11.11
N SER A 115 0.72 12.91 -10.32
CA SER A 115 -0.48 12.75 -9.49
C SER A 115 -0.13 12.43 -8.04
N TYR A 116 -1.07 12.76 -7.15
CA TYR A 116 -0.99 12.44 -5.73
C TYR A 116 -0.81 10.93 -5.52
N ASP A 117 -1.63 10.13 -6.22
CA ASP A 117 -1.63 8.69 -6.05
C ASP A 117 -0.32 8.04 -6.50
N GLN A 118 0.27 8.51 -7.59
CA GLN A 118 1.57 8.03 -8.04
C GLN A 118 2.67 8.34 -7.02
N ALA A 119 2.65 9.54 -6.45
CA ALA A 119 3.62 9.94 -5.43
C ALA A 119 3.48 9.07 -4.17
N LEU A 120 2.25 8.84 -3.71
CA LEU A 120 2.01 7.99 -2.55
C LEU A 120 2.44 6.54 -2.84
N MET A 121 2.15 6.02 -4.01
CA MET A 121 2.56 4.69 -4.40
C MET A 121 4.09 4.53 -4.39
N ASP A 122 4.80 5.53 -4.91
CA ASP A 122 6.27 5.54 -4.87
C ASP A 122 6.78 5.56 -3.42
N GLY A 123 6.14 6.33 -2.57
CA GLY A 123 6.46 6.37 -1.14
C GLY A 123 6.27 5.02 -0.47
N ILE A 124 5.17 4.34 -0.77
CA ILE A 124 4.90 3.00 -0.23
C ILE A 124 5.97 2.00 -0.70
N LYS A 125 6.34 2.05 -1.98
CA LYS A 125 7.39 1.17 -2.51
C LYS A 125 8.73 1.38 -1.79
N GLN A 126 9.10 2.62 -1.56
CA GLN A 126 10.33 2.93 -0.82
C GLN A 126 10.22 2.51 0.65
N ALA A 127 9.07 2.70 1.28
CA ALA A 127 8.85 2.28 2.66
C ALA A 127 9.00 0.77 2.80
N ILE A 128 8.41 0.00 1.89
CA ILE A 128 8.53 -1.45 1.86
C ILE A 128 10.00 -1.85 1.73
N ALA A 129 10.74 -1.21 0.83
CA ALA A 129 12.17 -1.50 0.65
C ALA A 129 12.99 -1.21 1.91
N LEU A 130 12.66 -0.12 2.61
CA LEU A 130 13.35 0.24 3.87
C LEU A 130 13.06 -0.76 4.99
N LEU A 131 11.88 -1.36 5.02
CA LEU A 131 11.44 -2.25 6.08
C LEU A 131 11.74 -3.73 5.79
N SER A 132 12.16 -4.02 4.59
CA SER A 132 12.42 -5.41 4.16
C SER A 132 13.85 -5.85 4.46
#